data_cfbe1f6f90e4e01c06a3225c03c3bb87
#
_entry.id   cfbe1f6f90e4e01c06a3225c03c3bb87
#
_cell.length_a   1.000
_cell.length_b   1.000
_cell.length_c   1.000
_cell.angle_alpha   90.00
_cell.angle_beta   90.00
_cell.angle_gamma   90.00
#
_symmetry.space_group_name_H-M   'P 1'
#
loop_
_entity.id
_entity.type
_entity.pdbx_description
1 polymer ?
#
loop_
_entity_poly.entity_id
_entity_poly.type
_entity_poly.pdbx_seq_one_letter_code
_entity_poly.pdbx_strand_id
1 'polypeptide(L)' 'MVGAVITKVDPDSDAADKGLQPGDVVLRVGNRVVRSPADFQAGVAEAKKGGRSSVLLLVAHSQGQTGFVAIDIDKT' A
#
# COMPACT_ATOMS: atom_id res chain seq x y z
N MET A 1 16.37 -5.97 0.58
CA MET A 1 15.26 -5.27 -0.09
C MET A 1 14.49 -4.45 0.92
N VAL A 2 14.15 -3.24 0.58
CA VAL A 2 13.43 -2.32 1.44
C VAL A 2 11.98 -2.29 1.02
N GLY A 3 11.07 -2.32 1.97
CA GLY A 3 9.64 -2.27 1.68
C GLY A 3 8.85 -3.12 2.65
N ALA A 4 7.53 -3.04 2.56
CA ALA A 4 6.64 -3.86 3.37
C ALA A 4 6.07 -4.98 2.51
N VAL A 5 6.37 -6.21 2.86
CA VAL A 5 5.86 -7.37 2.13
C VAL A 5 4.42 -7.61 2.53
N ILE A 6 3.56 -7.76 1.53
CA ILE A 6 2.16 -8.08 1.75
C ILE A 6 2.07 -9.58 2.01
N THR A 7 1.69 -9.97 3.22
CA THR A 7 1.55 -11.38 3.58
C THR A 7 0.11 -11.85 3.52
N LYS A 8 -0.84 -10.91 3.58
CA LYS A 8 -2.25 -11.26 3.60
C LYS A 8 -3.06 -10.10 3.05
N VAL A 9 -4.01 -10.40 2.18
CA VAL A 9 -4.92 -9.41 1.61
C VAL A 9 -6.34 -9.87 1.89
N ASP A 10 -7.12 -9.00 2.54
CA ASP A 10 -8.53 -9.26 2.79
C ASP A 10 -9.26 -9.22 1.44
N PRO A 11 -9.97 -10.29 1.04
CA PRO A 11 -10.66 -10.32 -0.25
C PRO A 11 -11.76 -9.27 -0.38
N ASP A 12 -12.26 -8.74 0.72
CA ASP A 12 -13.29 -7.69 0.69
C ASP A 12 -12.71 -6.29 0.72
N SER A 13 -11.37 -6.16 0.73
CA SER A 13 -10.72 -4.86 0.82
C SER A 13 -10.55 -4.22 -0.56
N ASP A 14 -10.36 -2.90 -0.55
CA ASP A 14 -10.04 -2.18 -1.77
C ASP A 14 -8.70 -2.63 -2.35
N ALA A 15 -7.77 -3.03 -1.49
CA ALA A 15 -6.48 -3.53 -1.94
C ALA A 15 -6.64 -4.76 -2.83
N ALA A 16 -7.54 -5.68 -2.46
CA ALA A 16 -7.82 -6.86 -3.28
C ALA A 16 -8.46 -6.46 -4.61
N ASP A 17 -9.37 -5.49 -4.60
CA ASP A 17 -10.01 -4.99 -5.81
C ASP A 17 -9.01 -4.37 -6.77
N LYS A 18 -7.94 -3.79 -6.26
CA LYS A 18 -6.89 -3.17 -7.06
C LYS A 18 -5.82 -4.16 -7.51
N GLY A 19 -5.98 -5.43 -7.18
CA GLY A 19 -5.08 -6.47 -7.65
C GLY A 19 -3.87 -6.73 -6.79
N LEU A 20 -3.84 -6.22 -5.57
CA LEU A 20 -2.76 -6.52 -4.63
C LEU A 20 -2.86 -7.97 -4.17
N GLN A 21 -1.73 -8.63 -4.10
CA GLN A 21 -1.65 -10.05 -3.77
C GLN A 21 -0.59 -10.29 -2.71
N PRO A 22 -0.72 -11.36 -1.93
CA PRO A 22 0.35 -11.77 -1.03
C PRO A 22 1.64 -12.01 -1.82
N GLY A 23 2.75 -11.54 -1.28
CA GLY A 23 4.04 -11.59 -1.96
C GLY A 23 4.44 -10.29 -2.63
N ASP A 24 3.51 -9.39 -2.86
CA ASP A 24 3.82 -8.06 -3.36
C ASP A 24 4.51 -7.26 -2.27
N VAL A 25 5.34 -6.31 -2.68
CA VAL A 25 6.09 -5.45 -1.74
C VAL A 25 5.69 -4.01 -1.96
N VAL A 26 5.23 -3.35 -0.91
CA VAL A 26 4.93 -1.92 -0.96
C VAL A 26 6.21 -1.15 -0.72
N LEU A 27 6.63 -0.36 -1.70
CA LEU A 27 7.87 0.41 -1.64
C LEU A 27 7.63 1.85 -1.17
N ARG A 28 6.48 2.40 -1.48
CA ARG A 28 6.13 3.78 -1.11
C ARG A 28 4.65 3.90 -0.81
N VAL A 29 4.33 4.83 0.08
CA VAL A 29 2.95 5.24 0.37
C VAL A 29 2.91 6.75 0.20
N GLY A 30 2.27 7.22 -0.87
CA GLY A 30 2.31 8.63 -1.20
C GLY A 30 3.75 9.08 -1.42
N ASN A 31 4.22 10.04 -0.63
CA ASN A 31 5.58 10.54 -0.71
C ASN A 31 6.54 9.88 0.28
N ARG A 32 6.05 8.91 1.03
CA ARG A 32 6.84 8.29 2.09
C ARG A 32 7.43 6.97 1.62
N VAL A 33 8.75 6.84 1.77
CA VAL A 33 9.42 5.57 1.50
C VAL A 33 9.09 4.58 2.60
N VAL A 34 8.68 3.38 2.22
CA VAL A 34 8.29 2.32 3.15
C VAL A 34 9.46 1.35 3.27
N ARG A 35 9.93 1.17 4.51
CA ARG A 35 11.03 0.25 4.82
C ARG A 35 10.58 -0.94 5.65
N SER A 36 9.38 -0.84 6.23
CA SER A 36 8.84 -1.87 7.08
C SER A 36 7.33 -1.74 7.11
N PRO A 37 6.60 -2.76 7.62
CA PRO A 37 5.15 -2.64 7.78
C PRO A 37 4.74 -1.45 8.63
N ALA A 38 5.54 -1.07 9.63
CA ALA A 38 5.25 0.08 10.47
C ALA A 38 5.27 1.38 9.65
N ASP A 39 6.20 1.51 8.71
CA ASP A 39 6.26 2.67 7.83
C ASP A 39 5.02 2.75 6.94
N PHE A 40 4.56 1.62 6.45
CA PHE A 40 3.35 1.57 5.65
C PHE A 40 2.15 2.10 6.45
N GLN A 41 1.99 1.61 7.67
CA GLN A 41 0.89 2.04 8.53
C GLN A 41 0.99 3.51 8.86
N ALA A 42 2.20 3.99 9.13
CA ALA A 42 2.42 5.41 9.42
C ALA A 42 2.07 6.28 8.22
N GLY A 43 2.44 5.86 7.01
CA GLY A 43 2.11 6.59 5.80
C GLY A 43 0.61 6.69 5.57
N VAL A 44 -0.10 5.58 5.78
CA VAL A 44 -1.56 5.58 5.65
C VAL A 44 -2.21 6.48 6.70
N ALA A 45 -1.71 6.43 7.94
CA ALA A 45 -2.24 7.27 9.01
C ALA A 45 -2.02 8.75 8.71
N GLU A 46 -0.86 9.11 8.17
CA GLU A 46 -0.58 10.50 7.80
C GLU A 46 -1.53 10.98 6.69
N ALA A 47 -1.81 10.12 5.72
CA ALA A 47 -2.73 10.46 4.65
C ALA A 47 -4.13 10.72 5.21
N LYS A 48 -4.58 9.90 6.14
CA LYS A 48 -5.87 10.09 6.80
C LYS A 48 -5.93 11.39 7.57
N LYS A 49 -4.87 11.71 8.31
CA LYS A 49 -4.80 12.97 9.06
C LYS A 49 -4.86 14.18 8.14
N GLY A 50 -4.32 14.05 6.94
CA GLY A 50 -4.37 15.12 5.95
C GLY A 50 -5.70 15.25 5.25
N GLY A 51 -6.69 14.44 5.61
CA GLY A 51 -8.02 14.50 5.02
C GLY A 51 -8.13 13.84 3.66
N ARG A 52 -7.16 13.02 3.31
CA ARG A 52 -7.18 12.31 2.04
C ARG A 52 -8.10 11.10 2.10
N SER A 53 -8.81 10.84 1.02
CA SER A 53 -9.67 9.67 0.91
C SER A 53 -8.99 8.52 0.19
N SER A 54 -7.86 8.77 -0.46
CA SER A 54 -7.11 7.72 -1.15
C SER A 54 -5.62 8.00 -1.02
N VAL A 55 -4.83 6.95 -1.24
CA VAL A 55 -3.37 7.05 -1.20
C VAL A 55 -2.78 6.24 -2.34
N LEU A 56 -1.72 6.77 -2.94
CA LEU A 56 -1.03 6.10 -4.04
C LEU A 56 0.11 5.26 -3.47
N LEU A 57 0.12 3.99 -3.82
CA LEU A 57 1.18 3.06 -3.42
C LEU A 57 2.07 2.75 -4.61
N LEU A 58 3.37 2.67 -4.37
CA LEU A 58 4.29 2.07 -5.33
C LEU A 58 4.54 0.64 -4.88
N VAL A 59 4.17 -0.31 -5.71
CA VAL A 59 4.20 -1.72 -5.37
C VAL A 59 5.09 -2.47 -6.35
N ALA A 60 5.96 -3.32 -5.80
CA ALA A 60 6.74 -4.25 -6.59
C ALA A 60 6.06 -5.61 -6.53
N HIS A 61 5.67 -6.12 -7.68
CA HIS A 61 4.99 -7.41 -7.77
C HIS A 61 6.02 -8.55 -7.76
N SER A 62 5.58 -9.72 -7.36
CA SER A 62 6.46 -10.88 -7.23
C SER A 62 7.15 -11.26 -8.53
N GLN A 63 6.60 -10.84 -9.66
CA GLN A 63 7.20 -11.12 -10.98
C GLN A 63 8.24 -10.08 -11.39
N GLY A 64 8.58 -9.15 -10.53
CA GLY A 64 9.58 -8.14 -10.79
C GLY A 64 9.06 -6.85 -11.40
N GLN A 65 7.79 -6.75 -11.65
CA GLN A 65 7.18 -5.53 -12.18
C GLN A 65 6.83 -4.58 -11.05
N THR A 66 6.96 -3.28 -11.32
CA THR A 66 6.51 -2.26 -10.38
C THR A 66 5.38 -1.47 -10.99
N GLY A 67 4.49 -0.97 -10.14
CA GLY A 67 3.37 -0.17 -10.60
C GLY A 67 2.77 0.65 -9.47
N PHE A 68 1.99 1.63 -9.85
CA PHE A 68 1.27 2.46 -8.88
C PHE A 68 -0.13 1.91 -8.70
N VAL A 69 -0.56 1.87 -7.44
CA VAL A 69 -1.90 1.42 -7.07
C VAL A 69 -2.50 2.46 -6.14
N ALA A 70 -3.66 3.00 -6.49
CA ALA A 70 -4.37 3.94 -5.62
C ALA A 70 -5.41 3.15 -4.83
N ILE A 71 -5.38 3.26 -3.51
CA ILE A 71 -6.34 2.59 -2.65
C ILE A 71 -7.13 3.60 -1.84
N ASP A 72 -8.37 3.28 -1.55
CA ASP A 72 -9.22 4.11 -0.71
C ASP A 72 -8.90 3.84 0.76
N ILE A 73 -8.71 4.90 1.51
CA ILE A 73 -8.35 4.82 2.93
C ILE A 73 -9.39 5.46 3.84
N ASP A 74 -10.29 6.23 3.27
CA ASP A 74 -11.38 6.86 4.02
C ASP A 74 -12.68 6.10 3.76
N LYS A 75 -12.63 4.81 4.01
CA LYS A 75 -13.78 3.94 3.77
C LYS A 75 -14.46 3.66 5.09
N THR A 76 -15.64 4.17 5.23
CA THR A 76 -16.47 3.90 6.40
C THR A 76 -17.55 2.89 6.07
#